data_703ea845f836746d6c72242e373257ad
#
_entry.id   703ea845f836746d6c72242e373257ad
#
_cell.length_a   1.000
_cell.length_b   1.000
_cell.length_c   1.000
_cell.angle_alpha   90.00
_cell.angle_beta   90.00
_cell.angle_gamma   90.00
#
_symmetry.space_group_name_H-M   'P 1'
#
loop_
_entity.id
_entity.type
_entity.pdbx_description
1 polymer ?
#
loop_
_entity_poly.entity_id
_entity_poly.type
_entity_poly.pdbx_seq_one_letter_code
_entity_poly.pdbx_strand_id
1 'polypeptide(L)'
;MFEKPYDYVIHLAAFANIRGSLDNPDVFWENNVEKSKPIFEYCRRYNVRLLYASSAQVEEWWQNPYGITKKVNELQAPPNSVGMRFQTVYGENSRSDMLFRMLQDKTAKYITNHKRDWIHVKDVARAICYLMSSTYTGHIDVGTGETITVRELAEAFGQANLPVKENTPGERDVTCADTTALRELGWFPREKVLDCIPEGKPNSRFK
;
A
#
# COMPACT_ATOMS: atom_id res chain seq x y z
N MET A 1 -1.77 -10.97 -26.87
CA MET A 1 -0.90 -10.93 -25.67
C MET A 1 -1.21 -12.08 -24.74
N PHE A 2 -2.47 -12.40 -24.49
CA PHE A 2 -2.88 -13.56 -23.68
C PHE A 2 -3.66 -14.51 -24.60
N GLU A 3 -3.13 -15.71 -24.82
CA GLU A 3 -3.71 -16.68 -25.78
C GLU A 3 -4.68 -17.68 -25.13
N LYS A 4 -4.59 -17.83 -23.81
CA LYS A 4 -5.44 -18.74 -23.02
C LYS A 4 -5.97 -18.05 -21.79
N PRO A 5 -7.18 -18.40 -21.31
CA PRO A 5 -7.68 -17.90 -20.03
C PRO A 5 -6.82 -18.44 -18.88
N TYR A 6 -6.51 -17.57 -17.94
CA TYR A 6 -5.91 -17.91 -16.64
C TYR A 6 -7.01 -18.00 -15.60
N ASP A 7 -6.77 -18.76 -14.53
CA ASP A 7 -7.73 -18.84 -13.41
C ASP A 7 -7.77 -17.52 -12.64
N TYR A 8 -6.59 -16.88 -12.48
CA TYR A 8 -6.42 -15.64 -11.76
C TYR A 8 -5.43 -14.71 -12.47
N VAL A 9 -5.64 -13.42 -12.30
CA VAL A 9 -4.65 -12.39 -12.60
C VAL A 9 -4.41 -11.59 -11.33
N ILE A 10 -3.14 -11.46 -10.91
CA ILE A 10 -2.71 -10.60 -9.80
C ILE A 10 -1.90 -9.47 -10.38
N HIS A 11 -2.49 -8.26 -10.45
CA HIS A 11 -1.88 -7.07 -11.03
C HIS A 11 -1.40 -6.12 -9.93
N LEU A 12 -0.11 -6.22 -9.57
CA LEU A 12 0.51 -5.37 -8.55
C LEU A 12 1.41 -4.27 -9.14
N ALA A 13 1.73 -4.38 -10.43
CA ALA A 13 2.63 -3.45 -11.11
C ALA A 13 2.02 -2.05 -11.20
N ALA A 14 2.67 -1.08 -10.55
CA ALA A 14 2.28 0.33 -10.61
C ALA A 14 3.43 1.21 -10.12
N PHE A 15 3.43 2.48 -10.52
CA PHE A 15 4.17 3.51 -9.81
C PHE A 15 3.41 3.91 -8.56
N ALA A 16 4.06 3.88 -7.39
CA ALA A 16 3.45 4.08 -6.07
C ALA A 16 4.23 5.10 -5.24
N ASN A 17 4.45 6.29 -5.78
CA ASN A 17 5.16 7.39 -5.12
C ASN A 17 4.33 8.67 -5.26
N ILE A 18 3.74 9.14 -4.16
CA ILE A 18 2.88 10.33 -4.14
C ILE A 18 3.65 11.56 -4.63
N ARG A 19 4.83 11.82 -4.05
CA ARG A 19 5.66 13.00 -4.41
C ARG A 19 6.08 12.97 -5.87
N GLY A 20 6.57 11.83 -6.34
CA GLY A 20 6.94 11.66 -7.75
C GLY A 20 5.76 11.84 -8.71
N SER A 21 4.52 11.58 -8.25
CA SER A 21 3.33 11.81 -9.07
C SER A 21 2.97 13.28 -9.22
N LEU A 22 3.32 14.12 -8.23
CA LEU A 22 3.15 15.57 -8.34
C LEU A 22 4.12 16.18 -9.37
N ASP A 23 5.33 15.63 -9.44
CA ASP A 23 6.36 16.09 -10.38
C ASP A 23 6.12 15.60 -11.82
N ASN A 24 5.55 14.38 -11.98
CA ASN A 24 5.41 13.71 -13.27
C ASN A 24 4.03 13.03 -13.42
N PRO A 25 2.92 13.75 -13.41
CA PRO A 25 1.56 13.17 -13.42
C PRO A 25 1.27 12.30 -14.63
N ASP A 26 1.73 12.70 -15.83
CA ASP A 26 1.49 11.97 -17.09
C ASP A 26 2.16 10.60 -17.10
N VAL A 27 3.36 10.49 -16.53
CA VAL A 27 4.07 9.21 -16.39
C VAL A 27 3.31 8.23 -15.51
N PHE A 28 2.71 8.74 -14.43
CA PHE A 28 1.85 7.94 -13.56
C PHE A 28 0.57 7.51 -14.26
N TRP A 29 -0.06 8.42 -15.02
CA TRP A 29 -1.25 8.11 -15.80
C TRP A 29 -0.98 7.01 -16.82
N GLU A 30 0.03 7.21 -17.66
CA GLU A 30 0.44 6.24 -18.69
C GLU A 30 0.70 4.85 -18.08
N ASN A 31 1.48 4.79 -16.99
CA ASN A 31 1.86 3.52 -16.39
C ASN A 31 0.70 2.85 -15.63
N ASN A 32 -0.01 3.61 -14.80
CA ASN A 32 -0.99 3.04 -13.88
C ASN A 32 -2.38 2.87 -14.48
N VAL A 33 -2.74 3.71 -15.48
CA VAL A 33 -4.06 3.67 -16.11
C VAL A 33 -3.97 3.03 -17.47
N GLU A 34 -3.23 3.64 -18.41
CA GLU A 34 -3.24 3.19 -19.81
C GLU A 34 -2.69 1.76 -19.95
N LYS A 35 -1.57 1.45 -19.30
CA LYS A 35 -0.98 0.10 -19.35
C LYS A 35 -1.74 -0.95 -18.55
N SER A 36 -2.64 -0.55 -17.63
CA SER A 36 -3.52 -1.47 -16.92
C SER A 36 -4.77 -1.84 -17.71
N LYS A 37 -5.22 -0.99 -18.65
CA LYS A 37 -6.43 -1.24 -19.47
C LYS A 37 -6.43 -2.59 -20.19
N PRO A 38 -5.37 -3.01 -20.91
CA PRO A 38 -5.37 -4.31 -21.58
C PRO A 38 -5.56 -5.50 -20.63
N ILE A 39 -5.05 -5.39 -19.39
CA ILE A 39 -5.21 -6.42 -18.35
C ILE A 39 -6.67 -6.47 -17.90
N PHE A 40 -7.29 -5.31 -17.63
CA PHE A 40 -8.67 -5.21 -17.21
C PHE A 40 -9.63 -5.68 -18.32
N GLU A 41 -9.38 -5.31 -19.56
CA GLU A 41 -10.13 -5.77 -20.73
C GLU A 41 -10.04 -7.27 -20.93
N TYR A 42 -8.83 -7.84 -20.79
CA TYR A 42 -8.64 -9.28 -20.82
C TYR A 42 -9.48 -9.98 -19.73
N CYS A 43 -9.37 -9.53 -18.48
CA CYS A 43 -10.11 -10.12 -17.36
C CYS A 43 -11.63 -10.00 -17.56
N ARG A 44 -12.11 -8.87 -18.09
CA ARG A 44 -13.53 -8.66 -18.41
C ARG A 44 -14.00 -9.59 -19.53
N ARG A 45 -13.22 -9.70 -20.61
CA ARG A 45 -13.56 -10.50 -21.78
C ARG A 45 -13.69 -11.99 -21.46
N TYR A 46 -12.77 -12.50 -20.64
CA TYR A 46 -12.72 -13.93 -20.32
C TYR A 46 -13.29 -14.27 -18.95
N ASN A 47 -13.89 -13.30 -18.26
CA ASN A 47 -14.38 -13.42 -16.88
C ASN A 47 -13.35 -13.97 -15.90
N VAL A 48 -12.05 -13.65 -16.11
CA VAL A 48 -10.96 -14.06 -15.24
C VAL A 48 -11.00 -13.25 -13.96
N ARG A 49 -10.85 -13.91 -12.81
CA ARG A 49 -10.77 -13.25 -11.53
C ARG A 49 -9.52 -12.37 -11.44
N LEU A 50 -9.71 -11.08 -11.14
CA LEU A 50 -8.63 -10.11 -11.04
C LEU A 50 -8.47 -9.60 -9.61
N LEU A 51 -7.25 -9.70 -9.08
CA LEU A 51 -6.83 -8.97 -7.88
C LEU A 51 -5.85 -7.87 -8.30
N TYR A 52 -6.11 -6.63 -7.95
CA TYR A 52 -5.24 -5.54 -8.36
C TYR A 52 -4.88 -4.59 -7.22
N ALA A 53 -3.70 -3.99 -7.31
CA ALA A 53 -3.23 -3.02 -6.34
C ALA A 53 -3.97 -1.69 -6.48
N SER A 54 -4.87 -1.40 -5.54
CA SER A 54 -5.36 -0.07 -5.24
C SER A 54 -4.52 0.55 -4.10
N SER A 55 -5.02 1.56 -3.43
CA SER A 55 -4.29 2.29 -2.39
C SER A 55 -5.25 2.96 -1.41
N ALA A 56 -4.83 3.14 -0.16
CA ALA A 56 -5.50 4.01 0.80
C ALA A 56 -5.68 5.46 0.30
N GLN A 57 -4.88 5.89 -0.68
CA GLN A 57 -4.97 7.24 -1.27
C GLN A 57 -6.27 7.47 -2.06
N VAL A 58 -7.03 6.43 -2.38
CA VAL A 58 -8.34 6.57 -3.09
C VAL A 58 -9.41 7.23 -2.24
N GLU A 59 -9.29 7.28 -0.94
CA GLU A 59 -10.26 7.95 -0.06
C GLU A 59 -10.23 9.46 -0.23
N GLU A 60 -9.04 10.02 -0.46
CA GLU A 60 -8.83 11.44 -0.78
C GLU A 60 -8.07 11.57 -2.11
N TRP A 61 -8.56 10.86 -3.14
CA TRP A 61 -7.91 10.69 -4.43
C TRP A 61 -7.56 12.00 -5.15
N TRP A 62 -8.29 13.09 -4.84
CA TRP A 62 -8.09 14.41 -5.46
C TRP A 62 -6.82 15.12 -4.99
N GLN A 63 -6.18 14.67 -3.90
CA GLN A 63 -5.01 15.33 -3.34
C GLN A 63 -3.74 15.15 -4.18
N ASN A 64 -3.65 14.07 -4.96
CA ASN A 64 -2.46 13.79 -5.76
C ASN A 64 -2.76 12.92 -7.00
N PRO A 65 -1.94 13.05 -8.07
CA PRO A 65 -2.13 12.28 -9.31
C PRO A 65 -2.06 10.76 -9.11
N TYR A 66 -1.24 10.26 -8.19
CA TYR A 66 -1.21 8.83 -7.88
C TYR A 66 -2.57 8.33 -7.35
N GLY A 67 -3.18 9.05 -6.42
CA GLY A 67 -4.52 8.76 -5.91
C GLY A 67 -5.56 8.74 -7.03
N ILE A 68 -5.50 9.73 -7.94
CA ILE A 68 -6.36 9.79 -9.13
C ILE A 68 -6.22 8.51 -9.97
N THR A 69 -4.99 8.07 -10.29
CA THR A 69 -4.79 6.86 -11.09
C THR A 69 -5.36 5.61 -10.44
N LYS A 70 -5.25 5.48 -9.11
CA LYS A 70 -5.81 4.36 -8.37
C LYS A 70 -7.34 4.40 -8.34
N LYS A 71 -7.93 5.59 -8.18
CA LYS A 71 -9.39 5.78 -8.25
C LYS A 71 -9.93 5.43 -9.63
N VAL A 72 -9.26 5.84 -10.69
CA VAL A 72 -9.65 5.48 -12.07
C VAL A 72 -9.58 3.96 -12.28
N ASN A 73 -8.56 3.28 -11.76
CA ASN A 73 -8.48 1.82 -11.81
C ASN A 73 -9.66 1.15 -11.10
N GLU A 74 -10.07 1.66 -9.93
CA GLU A 74 -11.27 1.16 -9.24
C GLU A 74 -12.55 1.33 -10.07
N LEU A 75 -12.70 2.45 -10.77
CA LEU A 75 -13.86 2.72 -11.63
C LEU A 75 -13.89 1.87 -12.91
N GLN A 76 -12.72 1.47 -13.42
CA GLN A 76 -12.58 0.68 -14.64
C GLN A 76 -12.51 -0.84 -14.39
N ALA A 77 -12.38 -1.26 -13.15
CA ALA A 77 -12.18 -2.66 -12.79
C ALA A 77 -13.34 -3.55 -13.28
N PRO A 78 -13.05 -4.77 -13.76
CA PRO A 78 -14.10 -5.70 -14.15
C PRO A 78 -14.92 -6.18 -12.93
N PRO A 79 -16.18 -6.64 -13.11
CA PRO A 79 -17.03 -7.07 -12.00
C PRO A 79 -16.42 -8.18 -11.14
N ASN A 80 -15.72 -9.16 -11.76
CA ASN A 80 -15.05 -10.23 -11.06
C ASN A 80 -13.65 -9.82 -10.60
N SER A 81 -13.57 -8.76 -9.80
CA SER A 81 -12.30 -8.24 -9.33
C SER A 81 -12.30 -7.80 -7.87
N VAL A 82 -11.10 -7.72 -7.28
CA VAL A 82 -10.84 -7.15 -5.97
C VAL A 82 -9.76 -6.08 -6.06
N GLY A 83 -10.13 -4.85 -5.77
CA GLY A 83 -9.21 -3.73 -5.61
C GLY A 83 -8.68 -3.69 -4.18
N MET A 84 -7.43 -4.04 -4.01
CA MET A 84 -6.78 -4.07 -2.70
C MET A 84 -6.21 -2.70 -2.35
N ARG A 85 -6.83 -1.97 -1.44
CA ARG A 85 -6.38 -0.67 -0.94
C ARG A 85 -5.28 -0.86 0.09
N PHE A 86 -4.06 -0.99 -0.40
CA PHE A 86 -2.91 -1.17 0.47
C PHE A 86 -2.64 0.07 1.32
N GLN A 87 -2.38 -0.18 2.60
CA GLN A 87 -1.82 0.78 3.53
C GLN A 87 -0.30 0.89 3.34
N THR A 88 0.45 1.36 4.34
CA THR A 88 1.90 1.54 4.19
C THR A 88 2.61 0.20 4.33
N VAL A 89 2.95 -0.42 3.19
CA VAL A 89 3.62 -1.72 3.16
C VAL A 89 5.10 -1.56 3.52
N TYR A 90 5.59 -2.39 4.43
CA TYR A 90 6.99 -2.45 4.83
C TYR A 90 7.52 -3.90 4.83
N GLY A 91 8.82 -4.07 4.99
CA GLY A 91 9.47 -5.37 5.13
C GLY A 91 10.71 -5.53 4.24
N GLU A 92 11.11 -6.77 4.04
CA GLU A 92 12.25 -7.14 3.20
C GLU A 92 12.08 -6.62 1.77
N ASN A 93 13.15 -6.11 1.18
CA ASN A 93 13.15 -5.54 -0.19
C ASN A 93 12.28 -4.28 -0.37
N SER A 94 11.94 -3.57 0.71
CA SER A 94 11.33 -2.23 0.59
C SER A 94 12.21 -1.33 -0.28
N ARG A 95 11.57 -0.50 -1.13
CA ARG A 95 12.30 0.47 -1.96
C ARG A 95 13.14 1.41 -1.08
N SER A 96 14.27 1.86 -1.60
CA SER A 96 15.20 2.75 -0.88
C SER A 96 14.59 4.12 -0.49
N ASP A 97 13.53 4.55 -1.19
CA ASP A 97 12.79 5.80 -0.92
C ASP A 97 11.64 5.64 0.07
N MET A 98 11.37 4.42 0.55
CA MET A 98 10.38 4.18 1.59
C MET A 98 10.95 4.49 2.98
N LEU A 99 10.15 5.18 3.80
CA LEU A 99 10.60 5.65 5.12
C LEU A 99 11.16 4.52 6.00
N PHE A 100 10.49 3.37 6.06
CA PHE A 100 10.96 2.22 6.84
C PHE A 100 12.40 1.84 6.44
N ARG A 101 12.67 1.72 5.13
CA ARG A 101 14.00 1.43 4.59
C ARG A 101 15.00 2.55 4.87
N MET A 102 14.59 3.80 4.70
CA MET A 102 15.46 4.96 4.98
C MET A 102 15.84 5.04 6.47
N LEU A 103 14.94 4.69 7.39
CA LEU A 103 15.25 4.63 8.82
C LEU A 103 16.19 3.45 9.12
N GLN A 104 15.96 2.28 8.52
CA GLN A 104 16.82 1.11 8.65
C GLN A 104 18.26 1.41 8.18
N ASP A 105 18.41 2.06 7.02
CA ASP A 105 19.71 2.39 6.43
C ASP A 105 20.30 3.70 6.99
N LYS A 106 19.60 4.40 7.89
CA LYS A 106 19.96 5.70 8.45
C LYS A 106 20.16 6.81 7.40
N THR A 107 19.40 6.76 6.33
CA THR A 107 19.42 7.73 5.24
C THR A 107 18.27 8.74 5.32
N ALA A 108 17.34 8.58 6.28
CA ALA A 108 16.26 9.50 6.51
C ALA A 108 16.80 10.87 6.92
N LYS A 109 16.38 11.93 6.22
CA LYS A 109 16.81 13.31 6.49
C LYS A 109 15.82 14.08 7.36
N TYR A 110 14.58 13.64 7.39
CA TYR A 110 13.48 14.25 8.15
C TYR A 110 12.36 13.22 8.37
N ILE A 111 11.48 13.54 9.28
CA ILE A 111 10.22 12.82 9.52
C ILE A 111 9.04 13.77 9.30
N THR A 112 7.83 13.24 9.34
CA THR A 112 6.57 14.01 9.25
C THR A 112 5.69 13.76 10.49
N ASN A 113 4.66 14.56 10.69
CA ASN A 113 3.69 14.37 11.79
C ASN A 113 2.57 13.36 11.44
N HIS A 114 2.71 12.60 10.35
CA HIS A 114 1.71 11.65 9.90
C HIS A 114 1.56 10.45 10.82
N LYS A 115 0.36 9.87 10.81
CA LYS A 115 0.08 8.52 11.35
C LYS A 115 -0.17 7.56 10.20
N ARG A 116 0.41 6.39 10.27
CA ARG A 116 0.30 5.36 9.21
C ARG A 116 -0.06 4.01 9.81
N ASP A 117 -0.92 3.32 9.13
CA ASP A 117 -1.10 1.88 9.29
C ASP A 117 0.02 1.18 8.52
N TRP A 118 0.89 0.49 9.24
CA TRP A 118 2.05 -0.21 8.69
C TRP A 118 1.74 -1.70 8.59
N ILE A 119 1.67 -2.21 7.37
CA ILE A 119 1.43 -3.62 7.11
C ILE A 119 2.68 -4.31 6.55
N HIS A 120 3.03 -5.47 7.11
CA HIS A 120 4.17 -6.24 6.63
C HIS A 120 3.87 -6.91 5.29
N VAL A 121 4.86 -6.97 4.40
CA VAL A 121 4.72 -7.57 3.06
C VAL A 121 4.25 -9.03 3.11
N LYS A 122 4.63 -9.82 4.12
CA LYS A 122 4.15 -11.19 4.31
C LYS A 122 2.64 -11.24 4.62
N ASP A 123 2.14 -10.26 5.38
CA ASP A 123 0.71 -10.13 5.66
C ASP A 123 -0.08 -9.74 4.42
N VAL A 124 0.48 -8.85 3.60
CA VAL A 124 -0.07 -8.51 2.28
C VAL A 124 -0.17 -9.76 1.40
N ALA A 125 0.91 -10.55 1.30
CA ALA A 125 0.92 -11.78 0.52
C ALA A 125 -0.14 -12.79 0.99
N ARG A 126 -0.31 -12.94 2.32
CA ARG A 126 -1.37 -13.78 2.89
C ARG A 126 -2.76 -13.25 2.57
N ALA A 127 -2.99 -11.93 2.64
CA ALA A 127 -4.27 -11.32 2.27
C ALA A 127 -4.62 -11.61 0.81
N ILE A 128 -3.65 -11.50 -0.11
CA ILE A 128 -3.84 -11.85 -1.52
C ILE A 128 -4.29 -13.32 -1.66
N CYS A 129 -3.62 -14.26 -0.98
CA CYS A 129 -3.99 -15.68 -1.03
C CYS A 129 -5.42 -15.93 -0.50
N TYR A 130 -5.82 -15.27 0.58
CA TYR A 130 -7.19 -15.34 1.10
C TYR A 130 -8.21 -14.81 0.08
N LEU A 131 -7.93 -13.66 -0.52
CA LEU A 131 -8.80 -13.03 -1.51
C LEU A 131 -8.90 -13.84 -2.80
N MET A 132 -7.85 -14.54 -3.22
CA MET A 132 -7.89 -15.45 -4.37
C MET A 132 -8.93 -16.56 -4.20
N SER A 133 -9.00 -17.14 -3.01
CA SER A 133 -9.94 -18.25 -2.69
C SER A 133 -11.32 -17.76 -2.25
N SER A 134 -11.54 -16.46 -2.05
CA SER A 134 -12.82 -15.92 -1.64
C SER A 134 -13.72 -15.60 -2.84
N THR A 135 -15.02 -15.40 -2.56
CA THR A 135 -15.99 -14.88 -3.54
C THR A 135 -16.16 -13.36 -3.46
N TYR A 136 -15.40 -12.70 -2.59
CA TYR A 136 -15.48 -11.26 -2.40
C TYR A 136 -15.15 -10.51 -3.69
N THR A 137 -15.93 -9.48 -4.02
CA THR A 137 -15.67 -8.58 -5.14
C THR A 137 -15.82 -7.12 -4.69
N GLY A 138 -15.21 -6.19 -5.44
CA GLY A 138 -15.22 -4.77 -5.12
C GLY A 138 -13.89 -4.30 -4.54
N HIS A 139 -13.91 -3.48 -3.49
CA HIS A 139 -12.70 -2.91 -2.90
C HIS A 139 -12.57 -3.34 -1.45
N ILE A 140 -11.34 -3.56 -1.01
CA ILE A 140 -11.06 -4.00 0.35
C ILE A 140 -9.77 -3.35 0.85
N ASP A 141 -9.79 -2.84 2.07
CA ASP A 141 -8.60 -2.29 2.70
C ASP A 141 -7.68 -3.41 3.18
N VAL A 142 -6.39 -3.27 2.89
CA VAL A 142 -5.36 -4.22 3.31
C VAL A 142 -4.35 -3.50 4.20
N GLY A 143 -4.56 -3.64 5.49
CA GLY A 143 -3.81 -3.01 6.57
C GLY A 143 -3.98 -3.76 7.88
N THR A 144 -3.45 -3.22 8.95
CA THR A 144 -3.57 -3.80 10.30
C THR A 144 -4.80 -3.30 11.06
N GLY A 145 -5.29 -2.11 10.70
CA GLY A 145 -6.31 -1.37 11.45
C GLY A 145 -5.74 -0.62 12.66
N GLU A 146 -4.41 -0.61 12.80
CA GLU A 146 -3.70 0.12 13.87
C GLU A 146 -2.73 1.11 13.27
N THR A 147 -2.60 2.29 13.87
CA THR A 147 -1.68 3.32 13.40
C THR A 147 -0.62 3.63 14.43
N ILE A 148 0.60 3.91 13.95
CA ILE A 148 1.63 4.57 14.74
C ILE A 148 2.09 5.84 14.01
N THR A 149 2.60 6.80 14.75
CA THR A 149 3.17 8.02 14.18
C THR A 149 4.50 7.70 13.50
N VAL A 150 4.85 8.47 12.49
CA VAL A 150 6.18 8.42 11.87
C VAL A 150 7.28 8.70 12.90
N ARG A 151 7.00 9.54 13.91
CA ARG A 151 7.90 9.81 15.02
C ARG A 151 8.17 8.58 15.88
N GLU A 152 7.11 7.86 16.32
CA GLU A 152 7.27 6.63 17.10
C GLU A 152 8.10 5.59 16.35
N LEU A 153 7.89 5.46 15.04
CA LEU A 153 8.71 4.58 14.22
C LEU A 153 10.19 5.03 14.19
N ALA A 154 10.45 6.33 13.99
CA ALA A 154 11.80 6.87 13.98
C ALA A 154 12.49 6.70 15.34
N GLU A 155 11.78 6.90 16.45
CA GLU A 155 12.27 6.66 17.81
C GLU A 155 12.67 5.21 18.00
N ALA A 156 11.86 4.27 17.53
CA ALA A 156 12.14 2.84 17.61
C ALA A 156 13.42 2.46 16.84
N PHE A 157 13.71 3.13 15.71
CA PHE A 157 14.99 3.02 14.99
C PHE A 157 16.14 3.83 15.63
N GLY A 158 15.92 4.47 16.78
CA GLY A 158 16.91 5.32 17.47
C GLY A 158 17.25 6.61 16.73
N GLN A 159 16.29 7.15 15.98
CA GLN A 159 16.43 8.39 15.19
C GLN A 159 15.41 9.47 15.62
N ALA A 160 15.19 9.60 16.94
CA ALA A 160 14.24 10.55 17.53
C ALA A 160 14.50 12.03 17.18
N ASN A 161 15.75 12.36 16.87
CA ASN A 161 16.20 13.74 16.67
C ASN A 161 16.11 14.21 15.21
N LEU A 162 15.49 13.44 14.31
CA LEU A 162 15.27 13.86 12.93
C LEU A 162 14.36 15.11 12.90
N PRO A 163 14.68 16.11 12.07
CA PRO A 163 13.83 17.29 11.92
C PRO A 163 12.46 16.91 11.36
N VAL A 164 11.43 17.66 11.76
CA VAL A 164 10.07 17.48 11.25
C VAL A 164 9.85 18.36 10.04
N LYS A 165 9.36 17.76 8.95
CA LYS A 165 8.87 18.47 7.78
C LYS A 165 7.35 18.56 7.86
N GLU A 166 6.82 19.75 8.07
CA GLU A 166 5.38 19.97 8.26
C GLU A 166 4.59 20.00 6.94
N ASN A 167 5.16 20.61 5.90
CA ASN A 167 4.50 20.73 4.61
C ASN A 167 4.81 19.54 3.70
N THR A 168 3.80 18.70 3.47
CA THR A 168 3.89 17.49 2.63
C THR A 168 2.69 17.45 1.66
N PRO A 169 2.73 18.28 0.59
CA PRO A 169 1.63 18.35 -0.38
C PRO A 169 1.22 16.96 -0.90
N GLY A 170 -0.08 16.75 -1.02
CA GLY A 170 -0.66 15.52 -1.56
C GLY A 170 -0.64 14.31 -0.62
N GLU A 171 -0.07 14.43 0.57
CA GLU A 171 -0.08 13.34 1.55
C GLU A 171 -1.19 13.55 2.59
N ARG A 172 -1.89 12.48 2.91
CA ARG A 172 -2.88 12.45 4.00
C ARG A 172 -2.18 12.44 5.36
N ASP A 173 -2.76 13.12 6.35
CA ASP A 173 -2.21 13.13 7.72
C ASP A 173 -2.30 11.77 8.38
N VAL A 174 -3.42 11.06 8.20
CA VAL A 174 -3.67 9.75 8.79
C VAL A 174 -4.16 8.78 7.71
N THR A 175 -3.61 7.58 7.70
CA THR A 175 -4.14 6.44 6.92
C THR A 175 -4.28 5.23 7.82
N CYS A 176 -5.49 4.63 7.82
CA CYS A 176 -5.82 3.45 8.63
C CYS A 176 -6.81 2.57 7.85
N ALA A 177 -6.59 1.28 7.83
CA ALA A 177 -7.48 0.33 7.17
C ALA A 177 -8.76 0.09 7.96
N ASP A 178 -9.88 0.01 7.27
CA ASP A 178 -11.03 -0.73 7.80
C ASP A 178 -10.82 -2.23 7.52
N THR A 179 -10.45 -2.95 8.55
CA THR A 179 -10.14 -4.39 8.45
C THR A 179 -11.35 -5.30 8.56
N THR A 180 -12.55 -4.76 8.73
CA THR A 180 -13.78 -5.54 9.00
C THR A 180 -13.99 -6.65 7.95
N ALA A 181 -14.00 -6.29 6.67
CA ALA A 181 -14.25 -7.25 5.60
C ALA A 181 -13.16 -8.35 5.51
N LEU A 182 -11.88 -8.01 5.71
CA LEU A 182 -10.81 -9.03 5.74
C LEU A 182 -10.93 -9.96 6.94
N ARG A 183 -11.32 -9.43 8.10
CA ARG A 183 -11.54 -10.23 9.32
C ARG A 183 -12.72 -11.17 9.17
N GLU A 184 -13.80 -10.75 8.54
CA GLU A 184 -14.96 -11.60 8.20
C GLU A 184 -14.59 -12.74 7.26
N LEU A 185 -13.61 -12.53 6.36
CA LEU A 185 -13.04 -13.57 5.52
C LEU A 185 -12.07 -14.50 6.26
N GLY A 186 -11.78 -14.24 7.55
CA GLY A 186 -10.88 -15.04 8.39
C GLY A 186 -9.40 -14.65 8.31
N TRP A 187 -9.09 -13.51 7.69
CA TRP A 187 -7.71 -13.01 7.65
C TRP A 187 -7.44 -12.04 8.80
N PHE A 188 -6.25 -12.16 9.39
CA PHE A 188 -5.74 -11.26 10.44
C PHE A 188 -4.26 -10.94 10.18
N PRO A 189 -3.79 -9.70 10.48
CA PRO A 189 -2.37 -9.37 10.44
C PRO A 189 -1.64 -10.16 11.53
N ARG A 190 -0.38 -10.52 11.27
CA ARG A 190 0.47 -11.27 12.21
C ARG A 190 1.71 -10.51 12.63
N GLU A 191 2.23 -9.67 11.74
CA GLU A 191 3.47 -8.94 11.95
C GLU A 191 3.20 -7.55 12.49
N LYS A 192 3.92 -7.14 13.52
CA LYS A 192 3.86 -5.76 14.03
C LYS A 192 5.13 -5.01 13.62
N VAL A 193 4.97 -3.77 13.16
CA VAL A 193 6.09 -3.00 12.61
C VAL A 193 7.21 -2.77 13.64
N LEU A 194 6.87 -2.59 14.91
CA LEU A 194 7.86 -2.38 15.96
C LEU A 194 8.66 -3.64 16.31
N ASP A 195 8.07 -4.82 16.11
CA ASP A 195 8.74 -6.11 16.34
C ASP A 195 9.70 -6.48 15.19
N CYS A 196 9.53 -5.86 14.03
CA CYS A 196 10.37 -6.09 12.84
C CYS A 196 11.60 -5.17 12.76
N ILE A 197 11.85 -4.38 13.79
CA ILE A 197 13.05 -3.52 13.87
C ILE A 197 14.26 -4.39 14.25
N PRO A 198 15.37 -4.38 13.47
CA PRO A 198 16.54 -5.21 13.76
C PRO A 198 17.07 -4.99 15.19
N GLU A 199 17.30 -6.09 15.91
CA GLU A 199 17.92 -6.05 17.22
C GLU A 199 19.34 -5.44 17.12
N GLY A 200 19.62 -4.46 17.94
CA GLY A 200 20.92 -3.80 17.99
C GLY A 200 20.89 -2.41 18.59
N LYS A 201 19.72 -1.97 19.08
CA LYS A 201 19.60 -0.70 19.83
C LYS A 201 18.72 -0.88 21.06
N PRO A 202 19.18 -0.39 22.21
CA PRO A 202 18.44 -0.51 23.46
C PRO A 202 17.21 0.39 23.37
N ASN A 203 16.07 -0.19 23.10
CA ASN A 203 14.80 0.48 23.31
C ASN A 203 14.27 0.07 24.68
N SER A 204 14.73 0.76 25.73
CA SER A 204 14.36 0.52 27.12
C SER A 204 12.90 0.87 27.46
N ARG A 205 12.11 1.30 26.48
CA ARG A 205 10.71 1.72 26.66
C ARG A 205 9.67 0.63 26.35
N PHE A 206 10.08 -0.49 25.77
CA PHE A 206 9.15 -1.54 25.34
C PHE A 206 9.48 -2.92 25.98
N LYS A 207 9.92 -2.90 27.25
CA LYS A 207 9.95 -4.10 28.09
C LYS A 207 8.75 -4.12 29.01
#